data_2aeee1559c49f60333aeb8e2e149ae7a
#
_entry.id   2aeee1559c49f60333aeb8e2e149ae7a
#
_cell.length_a   1.000
_cell.length_b   1.000
_cell.length_c   1.000
_cell.angle_alpha   90.00
_cell.angle_beta   90.00
_cell.angle_gamma   90.00
#
_symmetry.space_group_name_H-M   'P 1'
#
loop_
_entity.id
_entity.type
_entity.pdbx_description
1 polymer ?
#
loop_
_entity_poly.entity_id
_entity_poly.type
_entity_poly.pdbx_seq_one_letter_code
_entity_poly.pdbx_strand_id
1 'polypeptide(L)'
;MYLIKYEKQAVKDIKNLKGAKLDGKAKALIEILKRNPLEPPCESLVGNLSGLYSRRINIQHRLVYEIINEEVIINDVKYEGTVKIIRMWTYYDKV
;
A
#
# COMPACT_ATOMS: atom_id res chain seq x y z
N MET A 1 -10.82 -3.09 -10.67
CA MET A 1 -9.68 -2.25 -10.23
C MET A 1 -9.98 -1.65 -8.87
N TYR A 2 -8.96 -1.50 -8.03
CA TYR A 2 -9.09 -0.88 -6.71
C TYR A 2 -8.65 0.57 -6.76
N LEU A 3 -9.38 1.43 -6.03
CA LEU A 3 -9.03 2.83 -5.85
C LEU A 3 -7.88 2.91 -4.84
N ILE A 4 -6.87 3.73 -5.10
CA ILE A 4 -5.76 3.92 -4.18
C ILE A 4 -5.91 5.24 -3.45
N LYS A 5 -5.85 5.20 -2.13
CA LYS A 5 -5.84 6.39 -1.28
C LYS A 5 -4.60 6.37 -0.40
N TYR A 6 -4.07 7.54 -0.07
CA TYR A 6 -2.86 7.68 0.74
C TYR A 6 -3.17 8.40 2.03
N GLU A 7 -2.72 7.83 3.15
CA GLU A 7 -2.73 8.53 4.43
C GLU A 7 -1.66 9.62 4.42
N LYS A 8 -1.81 10.61 5.29
CA LYS A 8 -0.86 11.72 5.37
C LYS A 8 0.59 11.24 5.54
N GLN A 9 0.80 10.27 6.40
CA GLN A 9 2.14 9.74 6.65
C GLN A 9 2.71 9.06 5.40
N ALA A 10 1.88 8.35 4.64
CA ALA A 10 2.32 7.73 3.39
C ALA A 10 2.75 8.78 2.37
N VAL A 11 2.04 9.90 2.29
CA VAL A 11 2.42 11.01 1.40
C VAL A 11 3.79 11.56 1.79
N LYS A 12 4.04 11.73 3.09
CA LYS A 12 5.35 12.17 3.59
C LYS A 12 6.44 11.15 3.28
N ASP A 13 6.11 9.87 3.36
CA ASP A 13 7.07 8.80 3.09
C ASP A 13 7.56 8.80 1.65
N ILE A 14 6.78 9.33 0.70
CA ILE A 14 7.17 9.41 -0.70
C ILE A 14 8.47 10.19 -0.89
N LYS A 15 8.66 11.25 -0.12
CA LYS A 15 9.90 12.04 -0.18
C LYS A 15 11.12 11.19 0.18
N ASN A 16 10.99 10.35 1.21
CA ASN A 16 12.06 9.46 1.63
C ASN A 16 12.35 8.41 0.56
N LEU A 17 11.30 7.88 -0.07
CA LEU A 17 11.45 6.92 -1.16
C LEU A 17 12.19 7.53 -2.34
N LYS A 18 11.87 8.77 -2.71
CA LYS A 18 12.55 9.48 -3.80
C LYS A 18 14.01 9.70 -3.47
N GLY A 19 14.31 10.12 -2.23
CA GLY A 19 15.68 10.32 -1.77
C GLY A 19 16.51 9.05 -1.82
N ALA A 20 15.89 7.90 -1.57
CA ALA A 20 16.55 6.60 -1.61
C ALA A 20 16.47 5.92 -2.98
N LYS A 21 15.88 6.58 -3.98
CA LYS A 21 15.66 6.04 -5.34
C LYS A 21 14.82 4.77 -5.36
N LEU A 22 13.86 4.68 -4.43
CA LEU A 22 12.94 3.54 -4.30
C LEU A 22 11.53 3.86 -4.79
N ASP A 23 11.28 5.09 -5.25
CA ASP A 23 9.96 5.50 -5.71
C ASP A 23 9.47 4.69 -6.91
N GLY A 24 10.37 4.29 -7.81
CA GLY A 24 10.03 3.43 -8.94
C GLY A 24 9.51 2.06 -8.50
N LYS A 25 10.17 1.45 -7.51
CA LYS A 25 9.74 0.16 -6.95
C LYS A 25 8.39 0.30 -6.24
N ALA A 26 8.21 1.36 -5.46
CA ALA A 26 6.96 1.61 -4.77
C ALA A 26 5.82 1.81 -5.75
N LYS A 27 6.06 2.56 -6.82
CA LYS A 27 5.06 2.80 -7.87
C LYS A 27 4.64 1.49 -8.54
N ALA A 28 5.60 0.60 -8.82
CA ALA A 28 5.31 -0.71 -9.40
C ALA A 28 4.42 -1.54 -8.48
N LEU A 29 4.67 -1.50 -7.16
CA LEU A 29 3.84 -2.20 -6.19
C LEU A 29 2.42 -1.63 -6.15
N ILE A 30 2.27 -0.31 -6.21
CA ILE A 30 0.97 0.33 -6.25
C ILE A 30 0.16 -0.14 -7.47
N GLU A 31 0.80 -0.29 -8.62
CA GLU A 31 0.13 -0.80 -9.82
C GLU A 31 -0.39 -2.23 -9.62
N ILE A 32 0.36 -3.07 -8.90
CA ILE A 32 -0.10 -4.41 -8.54
C ILE A 32 -1.33 -4.33 -7.63
N LEU A 33 -1.29 -3.45 -6.62
CA LEU A 33 -2.40 -3.31 -5.68
C LEU A 33 -3.69 -2.84 -6.36
N LYS A 34 -3.58 -2.03 -7.40
CA LYS A 34 -4.75 -1.60 -8.18
C LYS A 34 -5.48 -2.77 -8.82
N ARG A 35 -4.74 -3.79 -9.26
CA ARG A 35 -5.30 -4.97 -9.91
C ARG A 35 -5.73 -6.02 -8.90
N ASN A 36 -4.88 -6.33 -7.95
CA ASN A 36 -5.14 -7.38 -6.96
C ASN A 36 -4.31 -7.14 -5.70
N PRO A 37 -4.91 -6.53 -4.65
CA PRO A 37 -4.17 -6.20 -3.44
C PRO A 37 -3.74 -7.42 -2.61
N LEU A 38 -4.23 -8.61 -2.93
CA LEU A 38 -3.83 -9.86 -2.27
C LEU A 38 -2.89 -10.71 -3.12
N GLU A 39 -2.44 -10.21 -4.26
CA GLU A 39 -1.49 -10.95 -5.10
C GLU A 39 -0.19 -11.20 -4.33
N PRO A 40 0.27 -12.46 -4.25
CA PRO A 40 1.53 -12.76 -3.56
C PRO A 40 2.74 -12.10 -4.26
N PRO A 41 3.79 -11.74 -3.52
CA PRO A 41 3.92 -11.91 -2.07
C PRO A 41 3.31 -10.74 -1.29
N CYS A 42 2.43 -11.05 -0.35
CA CYS A 42 1.95 -10.06 0.62
C CYS A 42 1.78 -10.77 1.96
N GLU A 43 1.90 -10.02 3.04
CA GLU A 43 1.77 -10.55 4.39
C GLU A 43 0.60 -9.90 5.11
N SER A 44 -0.22 -10.73 5.74
CA SER A 44 -1.26 -10.27 6.65
C SER A 44 -0.62 -9.99 8.00
N LEU A 45 -0.84 -8.81 8.56
CA LEU A 45 -0.28 -8.45 9.86
C LEU A 45 -1.18 -8.94 10.99
N VAL A 46 -0.59 -9.15 12.16
CA VAL A 46 -1.27 -9.75 13.32
C VAL A 46 -1.22 -8.83 14.53
N GLY A 47 -1.91 -9.23 15.62
CA GLY A 47 -1.94 -8.46 16.85
C GLY A 47 -2.76 -7.18 16.68
N ASN A 48 -2.27 -6.09 17.23
CA ASN A 48 -2.94 -4.79 17.12
C ASN A 48 -2.85 -4.18 15.71
N LEU A 49 -2.16 -4.84 14.79
CA LEU A 49 -2.10 -4.45 13.38
C LEU A 49 -2.97 -5.37 12.51
N SER A 50 -3.79 -6.19 13.14
CA SER A 50 -4.70 -7.10 12.45
C SER A 50 -5.63 -6.33 11.51
N GLY A 51 -5.80 -6.84 10.29
CA GLY A 51 -6.59 -6.15 9.27
C GLY A 51 -5.74 -5.35 8.29
N LEU A 52 -4.45 -5.20 8.57
CA LEU A 52 -3.51 -4.56 7.66
C LEU A 52 -2.67 -5.61 6.93
N TYR A 53 -2.14 -5.20 5.79
CA TYR A 53 -1.27 -6.03 4.95
C TYR A 53 0.01 -5.29 4.66
N SER A 54 1.06 -6.03 4.34
CA SER A 54 2.31 -5.40 3.93
C SER A 54 2.93 -6.10 2.74
N ARG A 55 3.68 -5.33 1.95
CA ARG A 55 4.50 -5.82 0.85
C ARG A 55 5.88 -5.21 1.00
N ARG A 56 6.90 -6.01 0.73
CA ARG A 56 8.28 -5.54 0.84
C ARG A 56 8.62 -4.65 -0.36
N ILE A 57 9.12 -3.44 -0.09
CA ILE A 57 9.65 -2.56 -1.13
C ILE A 57 11.09 -2.98 -1.42
N ASN A 58 11.87 -3.15 -0.37
CA ASN A 58 13.23 -3.65 -0.43
C ASN A 58 13.54 -4.39 0.87
N ILE A 59 14.79 -4.72 1.12
CA ILE A 59 15.20 -5.47 2.31
C ILE A 59 14.93 -4.72 3.62
N GLN A 60 14.86 -3.38 3.59
CA GLN A 60 14.64 -2.56 4.79
C GLN A 60 13.21 -2.09 4.95
N HIS A 61 12.54 -1.72 3.88
CA HIS A 61 11.27 -1.01 3.94
C HIS A 61 10.13 -1.81 3.35
N ARG A 62 8.95 -1.61 3.93
CA ARG A 62 7.71 -2.22 3.46
C ARG A 62 6.64 -1.15 3.25
N LEU A 63 5.70 -1.49 2.40
CA LEU A 63 4.49 -0.73 2.16
C LEU A 63 3.39 -1.40 2.98
N VAL A 64 2.70 -0.62 3.82
CA VAL A 64 1.62 -1.12 4.68
C VAL A 64 0.30 -0.54 4.20
N TYR A 65 -0.71 -1.38 4.07
CA TYR A 65 -1.99 -0.95 3.50
C TYR A 65 -3.17 -1.70 4.11
N GLU A 66 -4.34 -1.10 3.94
CA GLU A 66 -5.63 -1.65 4.34
C GLU A 66 -6.48 -1.86 3.09
N ILE A 67 -7.26 -2.94 3.06
CA ILE A 67 -8.18 -3.22 1.95
C ILE A 67 -9.60 -3.00 2.45
N ILE A 68 -10.34 -2.12 1.78
CA ILE A 68 -11.74 -1.85 2.07
C ILE A 68 -12.56 -2.40 0.92
N ASN A 69 -13.28 -3.51 1.18
CA ASN A 69 -14.04 -4.22 0.15
C ASN A 69 -15.45 -3.65 0.00
N GLU A 70 -15.52 -2.37 -0.33
CA GLU A 70 -16.78 -1.68 -0.60
C GLU A 70 -16.69 -1.03 -1.98
N GLU A 71 -17.66 -1.35 -2.84
CA GLU A 71 -17.70 -0.78 -4.19
C GLU A 71 -17.79 0.74 -4.13
N VAL A 72 -17.02 1.42 -4.97
CA VAL A 72 -17.00 2.88 -5.08
C VAL A 72 -17.15 3.27 -6.53
N ILE A 73 -17.98 4.28 -6.80
CA ILE A 73 -18.16 4.83 -8.14
C ILE A 73 -17.72 6.28 -8.11
N ILE A 74 -16.71 6.62 -8.94
CA ILE A 74 -16.20 8.00 -9.03
C ILE A 74 -16.09 8.33 -10.53
N ASN A 75 -16.73 9.42 -10.96
CA ASN A 75 -16.74 9.87 -12.35
C ASN A 75 -17.11 8.76 -13.32
N ASP A 76 -18.17 8.01 -12.97
CA ASP A 76 -18.68 6.88 -13.74
C ASP A 76 -17.73 5.70 -13.86
N VAL A 77 -16.64 5.69 -13.08
CA VAL A 77 -15.72 4.55 -12.99
C VAL A 77 -16.04 3.75 -11.74
N LYS A 78 -16.24 2.46 -11.91
CA LYS A 78 -16.58 1.54 -10.83
C LYS A 78 -15.33 0.85 -10.30
N TYR A 79 -15.10 0.98 -8.99
CA TYR A 79 -14.00 0.31 -8.31
C TYR A 79 -14.53 -0.79 -7.40
N GLU A 80 -13.84 -1.91 -7.35
CA GLU A 80 -14.20 -3.06 -6.51
C GLU A 80 -14.07 -2.76 -5.02
N GLY A 81 -13.17 -1.84 -4.69
CA GLY A 81 -12.88 -1.44 -3.33
C GLY A 81 -11.79 -0.39 -3.31
N THR A 82 -11.27 -0.13 -2.11
CA THR A 82 -10.22 0.87 -1.90
C THR A 82 -9.04 0.22 -1.21
N VAL A 83 -7.83 0.52 -1.68
CA VAL A 83 -6.60 0.19 -0.97
C VAL A 83 -6.07 1.49 -0.37
N LYS A 84 -6.02 1.52 0.96
CA LYS A 84 -5.58 2.69 1.70
C LYS A 84 -4.13 2.48 2.13
N ILE A 85 -3.23 3.29 1.60
CA ILE A 85 -1.81 3.18 1.89
C ILE A 85 -1.53 3.89 3.21
N ILE A 86 -1.10 3.13 4.21
CA ILE A 86 -0.85 3.63 5.58
C ILE A 86 0.58 4.15 5.70
N ARG A 87 1.55 3.34 5.26
CA ARG A 87 2.98 3.68 5.32
C ARG A 87 3.67 3.19 4.07
N MET A 88 4.73 3.90 3.67
CA MET A 88 5.57 3.51 2.53
C MET A 88 7.06 3.54 2.87
N TRP A 89 7.40 4.01 4.06
CA TRP A 89 8.77 4.12 4.54
C TRP A 89 8.82 3.61 5.97
N THR A 90 8.75 2.27 6.13
CA THR A 90 8.66 1.62 7.43
C THR A 90 9.64 0.45 7.45
N TYR A 91 10.49 0.39 8.46
CA TYR A 91 11.40 -0.74 8.63
C TYR A 91 10.63 -2.03 8.78
N TYR A 92 11.15 -3.08 8.18
CA TYR A 92 10.46 -4.37 8.10
C TYR A 92 10.06 -4.93 9.47
N ASP A 93 10.89 -4.72 10.47
CA ASP A 93 10.70 -5.25 11.82
C ASP A 93 9.95 -4.30 12.77
N LYS A 94 9.50 -3.14 12.28
CA LYS A 94 8.90 -2.10 13.14
C LYS A 94 7.49 -1.70 12.77
N VAL A 95 6.78 -2.57 12.12
CA VAL A 95 5.40 -2.29 11.76
C VAL A 95 4.47 -2.47 12.94
#